data_3f83bb65ab6c952a1a5cb960f7143f30
#
_entry.id   3f83bb65ab6c952a1a5cb960f7143f30
#
_cell.length_a   1.000
_cell.length_b   1.000
_cell.length_c   1.000
_cell.angle_alpha   90.00
_cell.angle_beta   90.00
_cell.angle_gamma   90.00
#
_symmetry.space_group_name_H-M   'P 1'
#
loop_
_entity.id
_entity.type
_entity.pdbx_description
1 polymer ?
#
loop_
_entity_poly.entity_id
_entity_poly.type
_entity_poly.pdbx_seq_one_letter_code
_entity_poly.pdbx_strand_id
1 'polypeptide(L)'
;MRKLLFALIASIFSFSAMAGGHADWFKKAGAPYKGTVLQGVAENTPPGQFAGEVLAKEFEKLTGIKVQLENTSWDQMYDKAIKDMEANSGIYDFVYIEQDIVYDYLNRDFLVNITEGLANNPDLQAPGVSLDDFTTFIDYFKDGSGDVFGVPMEAFI
;
A
#
# COMPACT_ATOMS: atom_id res chain seq x y z
N MET A 1 -0.21 4.35 -15.59
CA MET A 1 -1.34 3.55 -15.05
C MET A 1 -0.98 2.81 -13.76
N ARG A 2 0.22 2.19 -13.64
CA ARG A 2 0.66 1.50 -12.40
C ARG A 2 0.71 2.42 -11.16
N LYS A 3 1.17 3.66 -11.32
CA LYS A 3 1.26 4.65 -10.21
C LYS A 3 -0.09 5.03 -9.58
N LEU A 4 -1.20 4.92 -10.31
CA LEU A 4 -2.55 5.24 -9.81
C LEU A 4 -3.16 4.12 -8.94
N LEU A 5 -2.73 2.88 -9.13
CA LEU A 5 -3.22 1.76 -8.32
C LEU A 5 -2.69 1.79 -6.88
N PHE A 6 -1.57 2.44 -6.64
CA PHE A 6 -0.95 2.52 -5.31
C PHE A 6 -1.83 3.28 -4.30
N ALA A 7 -2.50 4.35 -4.73
CA ALA A 7 -3.42 5.10 -3.87
C ALA A 7 -4.62 4.25 -3.43
N LEU A 8 -5.05 3.31 -4.27
CA LEU A 8 -6.15 2.39 -3.94
C LEU A 8 -5.75 1.37 -2.85
N ILE A 9 -4.49 0.94 -2.82
CA ILE A 9 -3.98 -0.03 -1.83
C ILE A 9 -3.82 0.61 -0.46
N ALA A 10 -3.40 1.88 -0.38
CA ALA A 10 -3.28 2.60 0.89
C ALA A 10 -4.59 2.64 1.68
N SER A 11 -5.74 2.53 0.99
CA SER A 11 -7.06 2.52 1.60
C SER A 11 -7.50 1.16 2.17
N ILE A 12 -6.78 0.05 1.90
CA ILE A 12 -7.14 -1.30 2.36
C ILE A 12 -6.99 -1.43 3.88
N PHE A 13 -6.05 -0.71 4.47
CA PHE A 13 -5.67 -0.88 5.87
C PHE A 13 -6.59 -0.17 6.86
N SER A 14 -7.55 0.62 6.39
CA SER A 14 -8.51 1.36 7.24
C SER A 14 -9.79 0.58 7.54
N PHE A 15 -9.78 -0.74 7.45
CA PHE A 15 -10.98 -1.61 7.46
C PHE A 15 -11.65 -1.80 8.83
N SER A 16 -11.24 -1.11 9.87
CA SER A 16 -11.85 -1.24 11.19
C SER A 16 -13.02 -0.25 11.35
N ALA A 17 -14.24 -0.72 11.10
CA ALA A 17 -15.49 -0.22 11.66
C ALA A 17 -16.37 0.77 10.87
N MET A 18 -16.43 0.76 9.53
CA MET A 18 -17.52 1.51 8.86
C MET A 18 -18.25 0.66 7.80
N ALA A 19 -19.24 -0.08 8.26
CA ALA A 19 -20.11 -0.89 7.41
C ALA A 19 -20.98 -0.01 6.49
N GLY A 20 -20.88 -0.19 5.18
CA GLY A 20 -21.84 0.28 4.18
C GLY A 20 -21.30 1.28 3.16
N GLY A 21 -20.73 2.41 3.57
CA GLY A 21 -20.29 3.46 2.63
C GLY A 21 -18.99 3.13 1.89
N HIS A 22 -18.07 2.45 2.55
CA HIS A 22 -16.76 2.10 1.95
C HIS A 22 -16.87 0.99 0.90
N ALA A 23 -17.74 0.00 1.07
CA ALA A 23 -17.88 -1.07 0.10
C ALA A 23 -18.30 -0.56 -1.29
N ASP A 24 -19.20 0.41 -1.35
CA ASP A 24 -19.64 1.00 -2.62
C ASP A 24 -18.56 1.88 -3.23
N TRP A 25 -17.80 2.60 -2.39
CA TRP A 25 -16.63 3.33 -2.85
C TRP A 25 -15.58 2.40 -3.45
N PHE A 26 -15.21 1.31 -2.78
CA PHE A 26 -14.26 0.32 -3.31
C PHE A 26 -14.70 -0.26 -4.66
N LYS A 27 -15.98 -0.60 -4.80
CA LYS A 27 -16.54 -1.09 -6.07
C LYS A 27 -16.40 -0.06 -7.17
N LYS A 28 -16.74 1.22 -6.88
CA LYS A 28 -16.67 2.31 -7.85
C LYS A 28 -15.21 2.62 -8.24
N ALA A 29 -14.34 2.79 -7.25
CA ALA A 29 -12.92 3.11 -7.46
C ALA A 29 -12.17 1.96 -8.15
N GLY A 30 -12.50 0.71 -7.83
CA GLY A 30 -11.89 -0.47 -8.43
C GLY A 30 -12.40 -0.82 -9.83
N ALA A 31 -13.58 -0.35 -10.21
CA ALA A 31 -14.23 -0.76 -11.46
C ALA A 31 -13.37 -0.59 -12.73
N PRO A 32 -12.62 0.51 -12.93
CA PRO A 32 -11.73 0.67 -14.08
C PRO A 32 -10.55 -0.31 -14.13
N TYR A 33 -10.24 -0.93 -12.99
CA TYR A 33 -9.06 -1.79 -12.80
C TYR A 33 -9.43 -3.27 -12.61
N LYS A 34 -10.70 -3.63 -12.75
CA LYS A 34 -11.19 -4.99 -12.57
C LYS A 34 -10.41 -5.98 -13.44
N GLY A 35 -9.97 -7.08 -12.82
CA GLY A 35 -9.18 -8.12 -13.47
C GLY A 35 -7.66 -7.86 -13.44
N THR A 36 -7.22 -6.70 -12.91
CA THR A 36 -5.80 -6.45 -12.66
C THR A 36 -5.30 -7.36 -11.55
N VAL A 37 -4.05 -7.78 -11.65
CA VAL A 37 -3.32 -8.47 -10.58
C VAL A 37 -2.24 -7.54 -10.07
N LEU A 38 -2.24 -7.29 -8.75
CA LEU A 38 -1.20 -6.54 -8.05
C LEU A 38 -0.28 -7.52 -7.33
N GLN A 39 1.00 -7.34 -7.51
CA GLN A 39 2.04 -8.13 -6.88
C GLN A 39 2.66 -7.34 -5.72
N GLY A 40 2.76 -7.95 -4.57
CA GLY A 40 3.44 -7.36 -3.42
C GLY A 40 4.42 -8.32 -2.77
N VAL A 41 5.37 -7.77 -2.03
CA VAL A 41 6.26 -8.55 -1.17
C VAL A 41 6.25 -7.97 0.25
N ALA A 42 6.15 -8.84 1.25
CA ALA A 42 6.10 -8.48 2.66
C ALA A 42 6.91 -9.46 3.50
N GLU A 43 7.17 -9.07 4.73
CA GLU A 43 7.74 -9.97 5.72
C GLU A 43 6.71 -11.02 6.17
N ASN A 44 7.19 -12.24 6.44
CA ASN A 44 6.37 -13.35 6.90
C ASN A 44 6.06 -13.23 8.41
N THR A 45 5.31 -12.20 8.75
CA THR A 45 4.79 -11.90 10.09
C THR A 45 3.29 -12.23 10.16
N PRO A 46 2.69 -12.34 11.35
CA PRO A 46 1.23 -12.50 11.47
C PRO A 46 0.42 -11.41 10.74
N PRO A 47 0.76 -10.10 10.80
CA PRO A 47 0.13 -9.07 9.98
C PRO A 47 0.30 -9.30 8.48
N GLY A 48 1.50 -9.66 8.01
CA GLY A 48 1.77 -9.97 6.61
C GLY A 48 0.94 -11.15 6.10
N GLN A 49 0.84 -12.23 6.89
CA GLN A 49 -0.02 -13.37 6.58
C GLN A 49 -1.50 -12.96 6.52
N PHE A 50 -1.98 -12.20 7.49
CA PHE A 50 -3.35 -11.70 7.51
C PHE A 50 -3.66 -10.83 6.28
N ALA A 51 -2.72 -9.96 5.90
CA ALA A 51 -2.87 -9.14 4.70
C ALA A 51 -3.02 -9.99 3.43
N GLY A 52 -2.18 -11.02 3.26
CA GLY A 52 -2.22 -11.89 2.07
C GLY A 52 -3.40 -12.89 2.07
N GLU A 53 -3.75 -13.44 3.22
CA GLU A 53 -4.75 -14.51 3.31
C GLU A 53 -6.18 -14.00 3.47
N VAL A 54 -6.37 -12.86 4.12
CA VAL A 54 -7.68 -12.30 4.46
C VAL A 54 -7.95 -11.00 3.71
N LEU A 55 -7.14 -9.96 3.93
CA LEU A 55 -7.42 -8.63 3.36
C LEU A 55 -7.35 -8.64 1.83
N ALA A 56 -6.40 -9.35 1.23
CA ALA A 56 -6.28 -9.48 -0.21
C ALA A 56 -7.55 -10.06 -0.85
N LYS A 57 -8.16 -11.08 -0.22
CA LYS A 57 -9.40 -11.70 -0.71
C LYS A 57 -10.61 -10.79 -0.57
N GLU A 58 -10.72 -10.06 0.55
CA GLU A 58 -11.80 -9.10 0.72
C GLU A 58 -11.67 -7.91 -0.26
N PHE A 59 -10.45 -7.47 -0.50
CA PHE A 59 -10.20 -6.44 -1.51
C PHE A 59 -10.59 -6.90 -2.92
N GLU A 60 -10.19 -8.11 -3.32
CA GLU A 60 -10.58 -8.69 -4.61
C GLU A 60 -12.09 -8.81 -4.74
N LYS A 61 -12.78 -9.25 -3.70
CA LYS A 61 -14.24 -9.35 -3.66
C LYS A 61 -14.93 -7.99 -3.85
N LEU A 62 -14.38 -6.93 -3.27
CA LEU A 62 -14.93 -5.58 -3.35
C LEU A 62 -14.62 -4.88 -4.67
N THR A 63 -13.40 -5.04 -5.19
CA THR A 63 -12.90 -4.27 -6.33
C THR A 63 -12.82 -5.06 -7.63
N GLY A 64 -12.71 -6.38 -7.53
CA GLY A 64 -12.36 -7.24 -8.67
C GLY A 64 -10.88 -7.19 -9.06
N ILE A 65 -10.03 -6.57 -8.21
CA ILE A 65 -8.57 -6.50 -8.36
C ILE A 65 -7.96 -7.58 -7.49
N LYS A 66 -7.19 -8.48 -8.08
CA LYS A 66 -6.50 -9.53 -7.33
C LYS A 66 -5.21 -8.99 -6.71
N VAL A 67 -4.97 -9.31 -5.45
CA VAL A 67 -3.70 -9.03 -4.76
C VAL A 67 -2.98 -10.34 -4.50
N GLN A 68 -1.73 -10.42 -4.92
CA GLN A 68 -0.82 -11.54 -4.64
C GLN A 68 0.32 -11.02 -3.78
N LEU A 69 0.30 -11.37 -2.50
CA LEU A 69 1.32 -10.96 -1.54
C LEU A 69 2.25 -12.13 -1.26
N GLU A 70 3.50 -11.97 -1.63
CA GLU A 70 4.57 -12.89 -1.26
C GLU A 70 5.05 -12.57 0.14
N ASN A 71 4.88 -13.51 1.08
CA ASN A 71 5.42 -13.41 2.43
C ASN A 71 6.72 -14.21 2.54
N THR A 72 7.82 -13.55 2.91
CA THR A 72 9.15 -14.17 2.98
C THR A 72 9.95 -13.64 4.17
N SER A 73 11.20 -14.08 4.36
CA SER A 73 12.04 -13.51 5.42
C SER A 73 12.40 -12.05 5.14
N TRP A 74 12.72 -11.29 6.19
CA TRP A 74 13.10 -9.89 6.10
C TRP A 74 14.20 -9.65 5.07
N ASP A 75 15.29 -10.40 5.14
CA ASP A 75 16.42 -10.26 4.20
C ASP A 75 16.02 -10.49 2.74
N GLN A 76 15.19 -11.51 2.49
CA GLN A 76 14.72 -11.82 1.14
C GLN A 76 13.72 -10.78 0.63
N MET A 77 12.85 -10.28 1.48
CA MET A 77 11.91 -9.22 1.13
C MET A 77 12.66 -7.96 0.68
N TYR A 78 13.59 -7.50 1.52
CA TYR A 78 14.42 -6.33 1.21
C TYR A 78 15.20 -6.51 -0.10
N ASP A 79 15.91 -7.64 -0.25
CA ASP A 79 16.72 -7.94 -1.42
C ASP A 79 15.90 -7.98 -2.71
N LYS A 80 14.72 -8.60 -2.68
CA LYS A 80 13.80 -8.67 -3.82
C LYS A 80 13.25 -7.29 -4.20
N ALA A 81 12.82 -6.50 -3.21
CA ALA A 81 12.28 -5.17 -3.42
C ALA A 81 13.34 -4.24 -4.05
N ILE A 82 14.54 -4.19 -3.46
CA ILE A 82 15.63 -3.35 -3.95
C ILE A 82 16.05 -3.75 -5.37
N LYS A 83 16.24 -5.04 -5.64
CA LYS A 83 16.63 -5.52 -6.99
C LYS A 83 15.58 -5.21 -8.05
N ASP A 84 14.29 -5.34 -7.73
CA ASP A 84 13.21 -4.98 -8.64
C ASP A 84 13.24 -3.48 -8.98
N MET A 85 13.40 -2.64 -7.97
CA MET A 85 13.45 -1.19 -8.10
C MET A 85 14.69 -0.72 -8.86
N GLU A 86 15.89 -1.23 -8.53
CA GLU A 86 17.14 -0.92 -9.21
C GLU A 86 17.10 -1.34 -10.69
N ALA A 87 16.55 -2.50 -10.99
CA ALA A 87 16.40 -3.00 -12.35
C ALA A 87 15.24 -2.33 -13.10
N ASN A 88 14.39 -1.58 -12.41
CA ASN A 88 13.13 -1.02 -12.94
C ASN A 88 12.29 -2.09 -13.66
N SER A 89 12.31 -3.32 -13.13
CA SER A 89 11.64 -4.48 -13.76
C SER A 89 10.15 -4.52 -13.50
N GLY A 90 9.71 -3.90 -12.40
CA GLY A 90 8.31 -3.74 -12.03
C GLY A 90 7.61 -5.07 -11.78
N ILE A 91 8.30 -5.99 -11.11
CA ILE A 91 7.74 -7.25 -10.62
C ILE A 91 6.74 -6.95 -9.51
N TYR A 92 7.09 -6.06 -8.59
CA TYR A 92 6.25 -5.67 -7.47
C TYR A 92 5.59 -4.31 -7.71
N ASP A 93 4.30 -4.23 -7.41
CA ASP A 93 3.52 -3.00 -7.44
C ASP A 93 3.54 -2.29 -6.08
N PHE A 94 3.76 -3.04 -4.99
CA PHE A 94 3.91 -2.54 -3.63
C PHE A 94 4.81 -3.44 -2.79
N VAL A 95 5.42 -2.86 -1.76
CA VAL A 95 6.36 -3.54 -0.87
C VAL A 95 6.09 -3.15 0.58
N TYR A 96 6.31 -4.08 1.51
CA TYR A 96 6.44 -3.76 2.92
C TYR A 96 7.84 -3.19 3.17
N ILE A 97 7.90 -2.11 3.94
CA ILE A 97 9.16 -1.41 4.26
C ILE A 97 9.22 -1.20 5.76
N GLU A 98 10.32 -1.61 6.37
CA GLU A 98 10.61 -1.29 7.76
C GLU A 98 10.95 0.19 7.92
N GLN A 99 10.54 0.77 9.04
CA GLN A 99 10.70 2.20 9.32
C GLN A 99 12.17 2.65 9.40
N ASP A 100 13.09 1.75 9.74
CA ASP A 100 14.52 2.05 9.87
C ASP A 100 15.26 2.14 8.54
N ILE A 101 14.69 1.58 7.47
CA ILE A 101 15.29 1.58 6.13
C ILE A 101 14.52 2.46 5.13
N VAL A 102 13.41 3.09 5.51
CA VAL A 102 12.57 3.88 4.59
C VAL A 102 13.35 4.98 3.87
N TYR A 103 14.33 5.59 4.53
CA TYR A 103 15.15 6.65 3.95
C TYR A 103 16.06 6.17 2.80
N ASP A 104 16.44 4.90 2.76
CA ASP A 104 17.15 4.35 1.63
C ASP A 104 16.28 4.37 0.36
N TYR A 105 15.03 4.00 0.50
CA TYR A 105 14.05 4.05 -0.59
C TYR A 105 13.73 5.48 -1.04
N LEU A 106 13.56 6.42 -0.09
CA LEU A 106 13.28 7.83 -0.38
C LEU A 106 14.45 8.49 -1.11
N ASN A 107 15.69 8.27 -0.65
CA ASN A 107 16.88 8.85 -1.26
C ASN A 107 17.15 8.36 -2.69
N ARG A 108 16.59 7.21 -3.05
CA ARG A 108 16.72 6.60 -4.39
C ARG A 108 15.53 6.89 -5.30
N ASP A 109 14.54 7.67 -4.83
CA ASP A 109 13.30 7.95 -5.58
C ASP A 109 12.53 6.68 -6.00
N PHE A 110 12.53 5.67 -5.14
CA PHE A 110 11.89 4.39 -5.42
C PHE A 110 10.40 4.37 -5.12
N LEU A 111 9.94 5.27 -4.25
CA LEU A 111 8.58 5.30 -3.76
C LEU A 111 7.71 6.32 -4.50
N VAL A 112 6.42 6.02 -4.56
CA VAL A 112 5.43 6.95 -5.11
C VAL A 112 5.00 7.94 -4.04
N ASN A 113 4.97 9.23 -4.38
CA ASN A 113 4.39 10.26 -3.53
C ASN A 113 2.87 10.06 -3.41
N ILE A 114 2.42 9.56 -2.26
CA ILE A 114 1.00 9.27 -1.98
C ILE A 114 0.22 10.59 -1.83
N THR A 115 0.80 11.59 -1.18
CA THR A 115 0.18 12.92 -0.99
C THR A 115 -0.18 13.54 -2.34
N GLU A 116 0.79 13.61 -3.25
CA GLU A 116 0.57 14.12 -4.61
C GLU A 116 -0.40 13.23 -5.41
N GLY A 117 -0.25 11.91 -5.28
CA GLY A 117 -1.12 10.94 -5.96
C GLY A 117 -2.58 11.12 -5.60
N LEU A 118 -2.91 11.32 -4.32
CA LEU A 118 -4.27 11.57 -3.84
C LEU A 118 -4.78 12.96 -4.22
N ALA A 119 -3.92 13.99 -4.14
CA ALA A 119 -4.29 15.35 -4.56
C ALA A 119 -4.68 15.41 -6.04
N ASN A 120 -3.97 14.69 -6.90
CA ASN A 120 -4.25 14.61 -8.34
C ASN A 120 -5.41 13.67 -8.68
N ASN A 121 -5.82 12.80 -7.77
CA ASN A 121 -6.87 11.80 -7.97
C ASN A 121 -7.79 11.69 -6.73
N PRO A 122 -8.55 12.73 -6.41
CA PRO A 122 -9.35 12.79 -5.18
C PRO A 122 -10.40 11.66 -5.08
N ASP A 123 -10.85 11.12 -6.21
CA ASP A 123 -11.77 9.98 -6.25
C ASP A 123 -11.17 8.69 -5.69
N LEU A 124 -9.84 8.62 -5.55
CA LEU A 124 -9.13 7.48 -4.97
C LEU A 124 -8.99 7.60 -3.44
N GLN A 125 -9.38 8.71 -2.85
CA GLN A 125 -9.45 8.84 -1.40
C GLN A 125 -10.75 8.23 -0.87
N ALA A 126 -10.64 7.26 0.03
CA ALA A 126 -11.82 6.67 0.66
C ALA A 126 -12.54 7.69 1.55
N PRO A 127 -13.87 7.78 1.50
CA PRO A 127 -14.64 8.71 2.32
C PRO A 127 -14.40 8.48 3.81
N GLY A 128 -14.07 9.55 4.55
CA GLY A 128 -13.85 9.48 6.00
C GLY A 128 -12.54 8.80 6.41
N VAL A 129 -11.61 8.58 5.48
CA VAL A 129 -10.25 8.12 5.75
C VAL A 129 -9.27 9.25 5.45
N SER A 130 -8.41 9.56 6.40
CA SER A 130 -7.35 10.55 6.27
C SER A 130 -6.00 9.91 6.53
N LEU A 131 -4.94 10.45 5.92
CA LEU A 131 -3.57 10.05 6.28
C LEU A 131 -3.25 10.40 7.74
N ASP A 132 -3.94 11.37 8.32
CA ASP A 132 -3.80 11.73 9.74
C ASP A 132 -4.36 10.66 10.70
N ASP A 133 -5.18 9.73 10.20
CA ASP A 133 -5.72 8.62 11.01
C ASP A 133 -4.62 7.63 11.45
N PHE A 134 -3.47 7.63 10.77
CA PHE A 134 -2.34 6.73 11.07
C PHE A 134 -1.45 7.20 12.22
N THR A 135 -1.85 8.27 12.94
CA THR A 135 -1.12 8.82 14.10
C THR A 135 0.31 9.24 13.76
N THR A 136 1.20 9.24 14.76
CA THR A 136 2.61 9.62 14.59
C THR A 136 3.44 8.59 13.79
N PHE A 137 2.95 7.38 13.62
CA PHE A 137 3.68 6.37 12.85
C PHE A 137 3.82 6.73 11.37
N ILE A 138 2.90 7.50 10.81
CA ILE A 138 3.01 7.96 9.43
C ILE A 138 4.20 8.90 9.21
N ASP A 139 4.69 9.55 10.29
CA ASP A 139 5.80 10.50 10.20
C ASP A 139 7.12 9.83 9.77
N TYR A 140 7.27 8.52 10.00
CA TYR A 140 8.41 7.75 9.49
C TYR A 140 8.43 7.61 7.98
N PHE A 141 7.28 7.77 7.34
CA PHE A 141 7.12 7.63 5.89
C PHE A 141 6.95 8.98 5.17
N LYS A 142 7.31 10.08 5.83
CA LYS A 142 7.32 11.41 5.25
C LYS A 142 8.72 11.82 4.82
N ASP A 143 8.79 12.58 3.74
CA ASP A 143 10.01 13.26 3.34
C ASP A 143 10.19 14.61 4.07
N GLY A 144 11.24 15.35 3.71
CA GLY A 144 11.54 16.66 4.30
C GLY A 144 10.52 17.76 3.99
N SER A 145 9.64 17.58 3.01
CA SER A 145 8.53 18.48 2.68
C SER A 145 7.24 18.13 3.43
N GLY A 146 7.19 16.95 4.04
CA GLY A 146 6.03 16.42 4.74
C GLY A 146 5.12 15.56 3.86
N ASP A 147 5.54 15.27 2.63
CA ASP A 147 4.82 14.39 1.73
C ASP A 147 4.96 12.92 2.15
N VAL A 148 3.88 12.17 2.04
CA VAL A 148 3.77 10.77 2.47
C VAL A 148 4.10 9.82 1.33
N PHE A 149 4.97 8.84 1.60
CA PHE A 149 5.42 7.82 0.63
C PHE A 149 5.10 6.38 1.05
N GLY A 150 4.51 6.20 2.21
CA GLY A 150 4.05 4.91 2.70
C GLY A 150 2.99 5.08 3.78
N VAL A 151 2.27 4.01 4.08
CA VAL A 151 1.27 4.00 5.17
C VAL A 151 1.60 2.89 6.14
N PRO A 152 1.49 3.12 7.46
CA PRO A 152 1.72 2.09 8.46
C PRO A 152 0.76 0.91 8.28
N MET A 153 1.28 -0.30 8.24
CA MET A 153 0.49 -1.53 8.22
C MET A 153 0.28 -2.07 9.63
N GLU A 154 1.26 -1.87 10.49
CA GLU A 154 1.26 -2.32 11.89
C GLU A 154 1.99 -1.31 12.77
N ALA A 155 1.70 -1.34 14.06
CA ALA A 155 2.38 -0.57 15.07
C ALA A 155 2.67 -1.48 16.28
N PHE A 156 3.92 -1.54 16.69
CA PHE A 156 4.32 -2.18 17.94
C PHE A 156 4.25 -1.16 19.07
N ILE A 157 3.54 -1.52 20.15
CA ILE A 157 3.35 -0.69 21.34
C ILE A 157 4.18 -1.28 22.48
#